data_7947bb0f8bce110c5cf779da4e48a638
#
_entry.id   7947bb0f8bce110c5cf779da4e48a638
#
_cell.length_a   1.000
_cell.length_b   1.000
_cell.length_c   1.000
_cell.angle_alpha   90.00
_cell.angle_beta   90.00
_cell.angle_gamma   90.00
#
_symmetry.space_group_name_H-M   'P 1'
#
loop_
_entity.id
_entity.type
_entity.pdbx_description
1 polymer ?
#
loop_
_entity_poly.entity_id
_entity_poly.type
_entity_poly.pdbx_seq_one_letter_code
_entity_poly.pdbx_strand_id
1 'polypeptide(L)'
;MVQELHGVIKRYAIRKKMDTNVIPAQNEFYSASEAREYTQNMVSEIFKHLREQEEKQYSRNVLLILEYIQQHYAENISLQDIAEAVQLSEGHTRKCFKQEVGTTVVDYLTEYRIKRAKEMINNGERITIVYEKAGFTSSQYFSYVFKKYEGISPSEYARRMR
;
A
#
# COMPACT_ATOMS: atom_id res chain seq x y z
N MET A 1 20.97 -16.05 -7.54
CA MET A 1 19.85 -15.08 -7.70
C MET A 1 18.52 -15.64 -7.23
N VAL A 2 17.91 -16.70 -7.83
CA VAL A 2 16.60 -17.26 -7.37
C VAL A 2 16.68 -17.81 -5.94
N GLN A 3 17.76 -18.50 -5.58
CA GLN A 3 18.00 -19.01 -4.22
C GLN A 3 18.14 -17.89 -3.18
N GLU A 4 18.79 -16.80 -3.54
CA GLU A 4 18.91 -15.61 -2.68
C GLU A 4 17.56 -14.95 -2.47
N LEU A 5 16.75 -14.80 -3.54
CA LEU A 5 15.40 -14.26 -3.47
C LEU A 5 14.50 -15.12 -2.57
N HIS A 6 14.54 -16.45 -2.71
CA HIS A 6 13.84 -17.38 -1.84
C HIS A 6 14.20 -17.16 -0.35
N GLY A 7 15.50 -17.06 -0.05
CA GLY A 7 15.99 -16.80 1.30
C GLY A 7 15.55 -15.44 1.86
N VAL A 8 15.54 -14.39 1.03
CA VAL A 8 15.04 -13.05 1.43
C VAL A 8 13.55 -13.09 1.75
N ILE A 9 12.74 -13.71 0.90
CA ILE A 9 11.30 -13.84 1.08
C ILE A 9 10.98 -14.63 2.34
N LYS A 10 11.65 -15.76 2.58
CA LYS A 10 11.46 -16.57 3.78
C LYS A 10 11.80 -15.79 5.06
N ARG A 11 12.89 -15.03 5.08
CA ARG A 11 13.24 -14.15 6.21
C ARG A 11 12.21 -13.04 6.43
N TYR A 12 11.67 -12.46 5.35
CA TYR A 12 10.62 -11.46 5.43
C TYR A 12 9.33 -12.05 6.01
N ALA A 13 8.91 -13.23 5.55
CA ALA A 13 7.73 -13.92 6.07
C ALA A 13 7.85 -14.24 7.56
N ILE A 14 9.01 -14.75 8.02
CA ILE A 14 9.28 -15.00 9.44
C ILE A 14 9.17 -13.69 10.25
N ARG A 15 9.79 -12.60 9.77
CA ARG A 15 9.75 -11.28 10.44
C ARG A 15 8.32 -10.76 10.58
N LYS A 16 7.47 -11.02 9.60
CA LYS A 16 6.06 -10.61 9.56
C LYS A 16 5.11 -11.61 10.23
N LYS A 17 5.64 -12.68 10.85
CA LYS A 17 4.86 -13.76 11.46
C LYS A 17 3.87 -14.43 10.49
N MET A 18 4.23 -14.49 9.21
CA MET A 18 3.46 -15.18 8.19
C MET A 18 3.73 -16.68 8.28
N ASP A 19 2.74 -17.50 7.84
CA ASP A 19 2.97 -18.93 7.68
C ASP A 19 4.00 -19.19 6.58
N THR A 20 5.14 -19.75 6.96
CA THR A 20 6.23 -20.04 6.01
C THR A 20 5.96 -21.25 5.13
N ASN A 21 4.94 -22.07 5.45
CA ASN A 21 4.53 -23.20 4.62
C ASN A 21 3.89 -22.75 3.29
N VAL A 22 3.47 -21.49 3.21
CA VAL A 22 2.97 -20.86 1.97
C VAL A 22 4.08 -20.68 0.92
N ILE A 23 5.34 -20.65 1.37
CA ILE A 23 6.49 -20.47 0.48
C ILE A 23 6.88 -21.86 -0.04
N PRO A 24 6.81 -22.11 -1.37
CA PRO A 24 7.16 -23.42 -1.94
C PRO A 24 8.57 -23.86 -1.52
N ALA A 25 8.79 -25.16 -1.42
CA ALA A 25 10.10 -25.71 -1.15
C ALA A 25 11.11 -25.28 -2.25
N GLN A 26 12.35 -25.06 -1.83
CA GLN A 26 13.41 -24.71 -2.77
C GLN A 26 13.72 -25.91 -3.68
N ASN A 27 13.66 -25.70 -5.00
CA ASN A 27 13.99 -26.69 -6.00
C ASN A 27 15.30 -26.36 -6.72
N GLU A 28 15.93 -27.38 -7.30
CA GLU A 28 16.99 -27.19 -8.28
C GLU A 28 16.34 -26.87 -9.64
N PHE A 29 16.87 -25.87 -10.34
CA PHE A 29 16.36 -25.44 -11.64
C PHE A 29 17.34 -25.86 -12.73
N TYR A 30 16.82 -26.51 -13.76
CA TYR A 30 17.59 -26.96 -14.92
C TYR A 30 17.53 -25.95 -16.06
N SER A 31 16.62 -24.97 -15.99
CA SER A 31 16.46 -23.93 -17.01
C SER A 31 16.06 -22.58 -16.41
N ALA A 32 16.34 -21.48 -17.16
CA ALA A 32 15.90 -20.14 -16.81
C ALA A 32 14.36 -20.00 -16.86
N SER A 33 13.69 -20.82 -17.67
CA SER A 33 12.23 -20.86 -17.77
C SER A 33 11.60 -21.40 -16.48
N GLU A 34 12.12 -22.51 -15.98
CA GLU A 34 11.66 -23.12 -14.71
C GLU A 34 11.88 -22.18 -13.52
N ALA A 35 13.05 -21.52 -13.47
CA ALA A 35 13.34 -20.55 -12.43
C ALA A 35 12.36 -19.35 -12.43
N ARG A 36 11.97 -18.90 -13.64
CA ARG A 36 10.99 -17.82 -13.81
C ARG A 36 9.59 -18.26 -13.36
N GLU A 37 9.15 -19.41 -13.82
CA GLU A 37 7.84 -19.98 -13.45
C GLU A 37 7.74 -20.19 -11.93
N TYR A 38 8.76 -20.80 -11.32
CA TYR A 38 8.83 -20.94 -9.87
C TYR A 38 8.72 -19.60 -9.14
N THR A 39 9.44 -18.58 -9.60
CA THR A 39 9.42 -17.25 -8.98
C THR A 39 8.03 -16.60 -9.11
N GLN A 40 7.38 -16.72 -10.26
CA GLN A 40 6.03 -16.20 -10.49
C GLN A 40 5.01 -16.90 -9.59
N ASN A 41 5.07 -18.22 -9.49
CA ASN A 41 4.17 -19.02 -8.65
C ASN A 41 4.37 -18.68 -7.17
N MET A 42 5.61 -18.57 -6.71
CA MET A 42 5.93 -18.18 -5.33
C MET A 42 5.39 -16.79 -4.98
N VAL A 43 5.56 -15.82 -5.88
CA VAL A 43 5.03 -14.45 -5.69
C VAL A 43 3.50 -14.47 -5.65
N SER A 44 2.85 -15.22 -6.55
CA SER A 44 1.39 -15.35 -6.60
C SER A 44 0.82 -15.97 -5.32
N GLU A 45 1.42 -17.03 -4.79
CA GLU A 45 0.98 -17.67 -3.54
C GLU A 45 1.13 -16.74 -2.34
N ILE A 46 2.22 -15.96 -2.27
CA ILE A 46 2.42 -14.98 -1.21
C ILE A 46 1.35 -13.89 -1.27
N PHE A 47 1.06 -13.34 -2.46
CA PHE A 47 0.02 -12.32 -2.61
C PHE A 47 -1.37 -12.86 -2.29
N LYS A 48 -1.68 -14.10 -2.68
CA LYS A 48 -2.93 -14.76 -2.32
C LYS A 48 -3.06 -14.89 -0.80
N HIS A 49 -2.02 -15.36 -0.13
CA HIS A 49 -2.02 -15.52 1.33
C HIS A 49 -2.14 -14.18 2.07
N LEU A 50 -1.47 -13.13 1.58
CA LEU A 50 -1.61 -11.78 2.13
C LEU A 50 -3.03 -11.25 2.00
N ARG A 51 -3.69 -11.44 0.86
CA ARG A 51 -5.11 -11.08 0.66
C ARG A 51 -6.03 -11.85 1.61
N GLU A 52 -5.84 -13.16 1.74
CA GLU A 52 -6.63 -14.00 2.65
C GLU A 52 -6.47 -13.59 4.13
N GLN A 53 -5.30 -13.08 4.53
CA GLN A 53 -5.08 -12.51 5.86
C GLN A 53 -5.78 -11.16 6.03
N GLU A 54 -5.74 -10.29 5.03
CA GLU A 54 -6.46 -9.01 5.03
C GLU A 54 -7.98 -9.23 5.07
N GLU A 55 -8.50 -10.17 4.28
CA GLU A 55 -9.92 -10.55 4.31
C GLU A 55 -10.38 -11.11 5.65
N LYS A 56 -9.50 -11.78 6.40
CA LYS A 56 -9.79 -12.25 7.77
C LYS A 56 -9.71 -11.11 8.81
N GLN A 57 -9.01 -10.03 8.50
CA GLN A 57 -8.78 -8.93 9.43
C GLN A 57 -9.90 -7.88 9.35
N TYR A 58 -10.51 -7.67 8.18
CA TYR A 58 -11.48 -6.61 7.94
C TYR A 58 -12.81 -7.16 7.41
N SER A 59 -13.90 -6.51 7.80
CA SER A 59 -15.22 -6.79 7.22
C SER A 59 -15.24 -6.42 5.72
N ARG A 60 -16.17 -7.02 4.98
CA ARG A 60 -16.39 -6.72 3.56
C ARG A 60 -16.56 -5.21 3.30
N ASN A 61 -17.27 -4.52 4.17
CA ASN A 61 -17.50 -3.07 4.03
C ASN A 61 -16.18 -2.29 4.10
N VAL A 62 -15.32 -2.62 5.05
CA VAL A 62 -14.01 -1.97 5.20
C VAL A 62 -13.09 -2.32 4.04
N LEU A 63 -13.10 -3.56 3.54
CA LEU A 63 -12.34 -3.94 2.35
C LEU A 63 -12.75 -3.14 1.11
N LEU A 64 -14.05 -2.94 0.87
CA LEU A 64 -14.55 -2.11 -0.22
C LEU A 64 -14.12 -0.63 -0.08
N ILE A 65 -14.12 -0.09 1.14
CA ILE A 65 -13.64 1.28 1.40
C ILE A 65 -12.14 1.40 1.08
N LEU A 66 -11.34 0.42 1.53
CA LEU A 66 -9.90 0.39 1.27
C LEU A 66 -9.60 0.28 -0.24
N GLU A 67 -10.32 -0.58 -0.94
CA GLU A 67 -10.21 -0.76 -2.39
C GLU A 67 -10.55 0.54 -3.14
N TYR A 68 -11.65 1.19 -2.80
CA TYR A 68 -12.05 2.47 -3.40
C TYR A 68 -10.97 3.55 -3.19
N ILE A 69 -10.44 3.67 -1.97
CA ILE A 69 -9.35 4.60 -1.67
C ILE A 69 -8.12 4.30 -2.54
N GLN A 70 -7.74 3.03 -2.67
CA GLN A 70 -6.57 2.64 -3.46
C GLN A 70 -6.72 2.94 -4.96
N GLN A 71 -7.94 2.84 -5.49
CA GLN A 71 -8.22 3.13 -6.89
C GLN A 71 -8.33 4.64 -7.18
N HIS A 72 -8.86 5.43 -6.22
CA HIS A 72 -9.24 6.82 -6.42
C HIS A 72 -8.45 7.84 -5.57
N TYR A 73 -7.37 7.43 -4.87
CA TYR A 73 -6.63 8.32 -3.96
C TYR A 73 -6.11 9.60 -4.62
N ALA A 74 -5.80 9.56 -5.93
CA ALA A 74 -5.30 10.70 -6.68
C ALA A 74 -6.39 11.73 -7.04
N GLU A 75 -7.66 11.35 -6.92
CA GLU A 75 -8.81 12.20 -7.20
C GLU A 75 -9.22 13.00 -5.97
N ASN A 76 -10.01 14.05 -6.18
CA ASN A 76 -10.54 14.85 -5.06
C ASN A 76 -11.78 14.17 -4.46
N ILE A 77 -11.56 13.02 -3.80
CA ILE A 77 -12.62 12.25 -3.16
C ILE A 77 -12.92 12.74 -1.74
N SER A 78 -14.19 12.81 -1.40
CA SER A 78 -14.70 13.07 -0.06
C SER A 78 -15.14 11.78 0.65
N LEU A 79 -15.44 11.87 1.94
CA LEU A 79 -16.04 10.76 2.66
C LEU A 79 -17.42 10.38 2.10
N GLN A 80 -18.16 11.36 1.60
CA GLN A 80 -19.46 11.14 0.97
C GLN A 80 -19.31 10.30 -0.30
N ASP A 81 -18.35 10.63 -1.18
CA ASP A 81 -18.08 9.87 -2.41
C ASP A 81 -17.73 8.41 -2.09
N ILE A 82 -16.90 8.20 -1.06
CA ILE A 82 -16.54 6.86 -0.61
C ILE A 82 -17.75 6.10 -0.10
N ALA A 83 -18.58 6.73 0.74
CA ALA A 83 -19.77 6.11 1.32
C ALA A 83 -20.80 5.74 0.24
N GLU A 84 -21.03 6.63 -0.72
CA GLU A 84 -21.93 6.38 -1.86
C GLU A 84 -21.42 5.21 -2.73
N ALA A 85 -20.13 5.18 -3.04
CA ALA A 85 -19.52 4.12 -3.86
C ALA A 85 -19.67 2.73 -3.22
N VAL A 86 -19.57 2.64 -1.89
CA VAL A 86 -19.71 1.37 -1.16
C VAL A 86 -21.15 1.12 -0.66
N GLN A 87 -22.10 1.97 -1.05
CA GLN A 87 -23.53 1.88 -0.68
C GLN A 87 -23.80 1.88 0.83
N LEU A 88 -23.05 2.69 1.57
CA LEU A 88 -23.18 2.88 3.00
C LEU A 88 -23.53 4.34 3.33
N SER A 89 -24.10 4.58 4.52
CA SER A 89 -24.17 5.95 5.04
C SER A 89 -22.79 6.42 5.52
N GLU A 90 -22.52 7.74 5.45
CA GLU A 90 -21.25 8.29 5.99
C GLU A 90 -21.01 7.92 7.46
N GLY A 91 -22.07 7.93 8.28
CA GLY A 91 -21.98 7.57 9.70
C GLY A 91 -21.52 6.12 9.90
N HIS A 92 -22.06 5.20 9.09
CA HIS A 92 -21.66 3.79 9.12
C HIS A 92 -20.22 3.60 8.60
N THR A 93 -19.88 4.27 7.50
CA THR A 93 -18.53 4.26 6.93
C THR A 93 -17.49 4.73 7.94
N ARG A 94 -17.72 5.87 8.62
CA ARG A 94 -16.82 6.35 9.70
C ARG A 94 -16.67 5.36 10.83
N LYS A 95 -17.80 4.78 11.28
CA LYS A 95 -17.84 3.91 12.45
C LYS A 95 -17.09 2.59 12.18
N CYS A 96 -17.48 1.85 11.13
CA CYS A 96 -16.86 0.56 10.83
C CYS A 96 -15.37 0.71 10.49
N PHE A 97 -15.00 1.72 9.70
CA PHE A 97 -13.60 1.95 9.34
C PHE A 97 -12.73 2.26 10.57
N LYS A 98 -13.19 3.20 11.43
CA LYS A 98 -12.44 3.54 12.63
C LYS A 98 -12.33 2.39 13.63
N GLN A 99 -13.37 1.57 13.75
CA GLN A 99 -13.38 0.41 14.63
C GLN A 99 -12.40 -0.68 14.18
N GLU A 100 -12.32 -0.94 12.89
CA GLU A 100 -11.53 -2.05 12.34
C GLU A 100 -10.10 -1.61 11.95
N VAL A 101 -9.93 -0.42 11.35
CA VAL A 101 -8.63 0.09 10.89
C VAL A 101 -7.91 0.92 11.96
N GLY A 102 -8.65 1.43 12.96
CA GLY A 102 -8.08 2.19 14.07
C GLY A 102 -7.87 3.68 13.80
N THR A 103 -8.04 4.15 12.56
CA THR A 103 -7.88 5.55 12.15
C THR A 103 -9.12 6.05 11.39
N THR A 104 -9.20 7.36 11.13
CA THR A 104 -10.30 7.89 10.32
C THR A 104 -10.06 7.61 8.82
N VAL A 105 -11.14 7.56 8.02
CA VAL A 105 -11.04 7.42 6.55
C VAL A 105 -10.19 8.52 5.94
N VAL A 106 -10.34 9.76 6.42
CA VAL A 106 -9.60 10.94 5.92
C VAL A 106 -8.12 10.87 6.27
N ASP A 107 -7.79 10.48 7.49
CA ASP A 107 -6.40 10.32 7.91
C ASP A 107 -5.73 9.18 7.13
N TYR A 108 -6.42 8.05 6.95
CA TYR A 108 -5.93 6.93 6.15
C TYR A 108 -5.69 7.33 4.68
N LEU A 109 -6.64 8.03 4.04
CA LEU A 109 -6.47 8.55 2.68
C LEU A 109 -5.24 9.47 2.60
N THR A 110 -5.08 10.34 3.60
CA THR A 110 -3.94 11.27 3.66
C THR A 110 -2.61 10.50 3.79
N GLU A 111 -2.55 9.53 4.69
CA GLU A 111 -1.37 8.68 4.88
C GLU A 111 -1.05 7.87 3.61
N TYR A 112 -2.08 7.31 2.96
CA TYR A 112 -1.93 6.59 1.71
C TYR A 112 -1.35 7.48 0.60
N ARG A 113 -1.85 8.73 0.47
CA ARG A 113 -1.31 9.72 -0.48
C ARG A 113 0.16 10.04 -0.20
N ILE A 114 0.54 10.21 1.06
CA ILE A 114 1.94 10.44 1.44
C ILE A 114 2.81 9.24 1.08
N LYS A 115 2.35 8.01 1.32
CA LYS A 115 3.05 6.79 0.92
C LYS A 115 3.29 6.75 -0.60
N ARG A 116 2.25 7.04 -1.40
CA ARG A 116 2.36 7.09 -2.86
C ARG A 116 3.31 8.21 -3.34
N ALA A 117 3.25 9.38 -2.70
CA ALA A 117 4.18 10.48 -2.98
C ALA A 117 5.65 10.08 -2.73
N LYS A 118 5.93 9.37 -1.64
CA LYS A 118 7.28 8.83 -1.36
C LYS A 118 7.76 7.89 -2.45
N GLU A 119 6.90 6.99 -2.91
CA GLU A 119 7.22 6.06 -4.00
C GLU A 119 7.57 6.81 -5.29
N MET A 120 6.79 7.84 -5.65
CA MET A 120 7.06 8.69 -6.82
C MET A 120 8.39 9.45 -6.69
N ILE A 121 8.67 10.01 -5.51
CA ILE A 121 9.94 10.70 -5.24
C ILE A 121 11.13 9.73 -5.34
N ASN A 122 11.01 8.53 -4.81
CA ASN A 122 12.04 7.49 -4.89
C ASN A 122 12.30 7.04 -6.34
N ASN A 123 11.28 7.09 -7.19
CA ASN A 123 11.39 6.84 -8.63
C ASN A 123 11.94 8.05 -9.42
N GLY A 124 12.33 9.13 -8.74
CA GLY A 124 12.96 10.31 -9.35
C GLY A 124 12.00 11.34 -9.92
N GLU A 125 10.69 11.23 -9.63
CA GLU A 125 9.72 12.22 -10.08
C GLU A 125 9.94 13.58 -9.40
N ARG A 126 9.64 14.67 -10.14
CA ARG A 126 9.78 16.03 -9.63
C ARG A 126 8.69 16.34 -8.60
N ILE A 127 9.06 16.92 -7.48
CA ILE A 127 8.13 17.28 -6.39
C ILE A 127 6.99 18.19 -6.87
N THR A 128 7.29 19.05 -7.84
CA THR A 128 6.31 19.97 -8.47
C THR A 128 5.17 19.25 -9.20
N ILE A 129 5.31 17.96 -9.48
CA ILE A 129 4.31 17.10 -10.14
C ILE A 129 3.74 16.09 -9.13
N VAL A 130 4.58 15.65 -8.19
CA VAL A 130 4.22 14.59 -7.22
C VAL A 130 3.01 14.97 -6.38
N TYR A 131 2.90 16.23 -5.92
CA TYR A 131 1.78 16.62 -5.06
C TYR A 131 0.42 16.45 -5.76
N GLU A 132 0.35 16.82 -7.03
CA GLU A 132 -0.86 16.69 -7.84
C GLU A 132 -1.20 15.22 -8.13
N LYS A 133 -0.22 14.44 -8.60
CA LYS A 133 -0.37 13.00 -8.84
C LYS A 133 -0.74 12.21 -7.57
N ALA A 134 -0.33 12.69 -6.41
CA ALA A 134 -0.68 12.09 -5.13
C ALA A 134 -2.05 12.57 -4.60
N GLY A 135 -2.80 13.39 -5.36
CA GLY A 135 -4.15 13.83 -5.02
C GLY A 135 -4.22 15.04 -4.08
N PHE A 136 -3.14 15.83 -3.97
CA PHE A 136 -3.16 17.07 -3.21
C PHE A 136 -3.46 18.26 -4.13
N THR A 137 -4.38 19.12 -3.72
CA THR A 137 -4.82 20.31 -4.48
C THR A 137 -3.85 21.50 -4.34
N SER A 138 -2.93 21.46 -3.37
CA SER A 138 -1.99 22.55 -3.07
C SER A 138 -0.63 22.00 -2.69
N SER A 139 0.43 22.54 -3.30
CA SER A 139 1.82 22.17 -2.98
C SER A 139 2.23 22.59 -1.56
N GLN A 140 1.65 23.69 -1.05
CA GLN A 140 1.89 24.16 0.31
C GLN A 140 1.28 23.20 1.34
N TYR A 141 0.02 22.79 1.11
CA TYR A 141 -0.66 21.83 1.99
C TYR A 141 0.03 20.47 1.93
N PHE A 142 0.41 20.00 0.74
CA PHE A 142 1.22 18.78 0.58
C PHE A 142 2.51 18.85 1.39
N SER A 143 3.28 19.94 1.27
CA SER A 143 4.56 20.09 1.98
C SER A 143 4.37 20.09 3.50
N TYR A 144 3.32 20.75 3.99
CA TYR A 144 2.96 20.74 5.40
C TYR A 144 2.61 19.32 5.90
N VAL A 145 1.72 18.62 5.18
CA VAL A 145 1.28 17.28 5.55
C VAL A 145 2.45 16.29 5.45
N PHE A 146 3.22 16.34 4.37
CA PHE A 146 4.39 15.47 4.20
C PHE A 146 5.38 15.63 5.36
N LYS A 147 5.70 16.87 5.75
CA LYS A 147 6.57 17.13 6.89
C LYS A 147 5.97 16.63 8.20
N LYS A 148 4.66 16.71 8.38
CA LYS A 148 3.96 16.18 9.56
C LYS A 148 4.12 14.66 9.69
N TYR A 149 4.05 13.92 8.58
CA TYR A 149 4.15 12.45 8.57
C TYR A 149 5.59 11.94 8.56
N GLU A 150 6.50 12.60 7.81
CA GLU A 150 7.86 12.12 7.59
C GLU A 150 8.92 12.88 8.44
N GLY A 151 8.53 13.91 9.15
CA GLY A 151 9.44 14.74 9.96
C GLY A 151 10.29 15.74 9.16
N ILE A 152 10.40 15.58 7.84
CA ILE A 152 11.19 16.41 6.93
C ILE A 152 10.37 16.85 5.72
N SER A 153 10.80 17.93 5.03
CA SER A 153 10.10 18.40 3.85
C SER A 153 10.26 17.44 2.65
N PRO A 154 9.34 17.46 1.65
CA PRO A 154 9.47 16.65 0.44
C PRO A 154 10.80 16.89 -0.29
N SER A 155 11.28 18.15 -0.33
CA SER A 155 12.55 18.50 -0.98
C SER A 155 13.76 17.92 -0.23
N GLU A 156 13.72 17.93 1.08
CA GLU A 156 14.76 17.32 1.90
C GLU A 156 14.74 15.81 1.78
N TYR A 157 13.55 15.20 1.77
CA TYR A 157 13.37 13.77 1.54
C TYR A 157 13.97 13.36 0.19
N ALA A 158 13.63 14.05 -0.91
CA ALA A 158 14.15 13.77 -2.24
C ALA A 158 15.69 13.89 -2.33
N ARG A 159 16.28 14.83 -1.58
CA ARG A 159 17.75 15.00 -1.52
C ARG A 159 18.45 13.84 -0.81
N ARG A 160 17.81 13.23 0.18
CA ARG A 160 18.37 12.08 0.93
C ARG A 160 18.26 10.76 0.16
N MET A 161 17.37 10.67 -0.82
CA MET A 161 17.14 9.46 -1.63
C MET A 161 17.95 9.42 -2.93
N ARG A 162 18.66 10.51 -3.26
CA ARG A 162 19.60 10.62 -4.40
C ARG A 162 21.01 10.24 -3.99
#